data_da389924bc9c49128b6574ea8716925f
#
_entry.id   da389924bc9c49128b6574ea8716925f
#
_cell.length_a   1.000
_cell.length_b   1.000
_cell.length_c   1.000
_cell.angle_alpha   90.00
_cell.angle_beta   90.00
_cell.angle_gamma   90.00
#
_symmetry.space_group_name_H-M   'P 1'
#
loop_
_entity.id
_entity.type
_entity.pdbx_description
1 polymer ?
#
loop_
_entity_poly.entity_id
_entity_poly.type
_entity_poly.pdbx_seq_one_letter_code
_entity_poly.pdbx_strand_id
1 'polypeptide(L)'
;MENLWISKALLTGFEITSGLKVKNFLKSCLIGVNVPSDLMSMACNFLNCCEETLPFKYLGLLVGANPKSMPTWEPLLEKLRRKFNSWGNRHISLGGRIVLLNAVLNLIPKFYLSYLKMSVNVCTLIVNIQREIL
;
A
#
# COMPACT_ATOMS: atom_id res chain seq x y z
N MET A 1 -7.01 -2.46 -28.12
CA MET A 1 -8.01 -1.35 -28.20
C MET A 1 -9.39 -1.78 -27.68
N GLU A 2 -9.93 -2.92 -28.11
CA GLU A 2 -11.26 -3.40 -27.68
C GLU A 2 -11.41 -3.49 -26.14
N ASN A 3 -10.42 -4.03 -25.44
CA ASN A 3 -10.46 -4.17 -23.99
C ASN A 3 -10.54 -2.84 -23.22
N LEU A 4 -9.98 -1.75 -23.78
CA LEU A 4 -10.07 -0.41 -23.18
C LEU A 4 -11.48 0.17 -23.31
N TRP A 5 -12.14 -0.05 -24.45
CA TRP A 5 -13.53 0.34 -24.67
C TRP A 5 -14.47 -0.39 -23.71
N ILE A 6 -14.29 -1.69 -23.56
CA ILE A 6 -15.07 -2.53 -22.64
C ILE A 6 -14.89 -2.05 -21.20
N SER A 7 -13.64 -1.78 -20.77
CA SER A 7 -13.36 -1.29 -19.43
C SER A 7 -14.03 0.06 -19.17
N LYS A 8 -13.96 0.99 -20.12
CA LYS A 8 -14.61 2.29 -19.99
C LYS A 8 -16.14 2.16 -19.94
N ALA A 9 -16.71 1.32 -20.78
CA ALA A 9 -18.15 1.06 -20.81
C ALA A 9 -18.64 0.43 -19.50
N LEU A 10 -17.90 -0.54 -18.95
CA LEU A 10 -18.20 -1.15 -17.65
C LEU A 10 -18.16 -0.15 -16.51
N LEU A 11 -17.12 0.70 -16.44
CA LEU A 11 -17.02 1.74 -15.43
C LEU A 11 -18.15 2.75 -15.53
N THR A 12 -18.49 3.19 -16.74
CA THR A 12 -19.60 4.12 -16.96
C THR A 12 -20.95 3.45 -16.61
N GLY A 13 -21.14 2.19 -16.98
CA GLY A 13 -22.33 1.42 -16.60
C GLY A 13 -22.47 1.27 -15.09
N PHE A 14 -21.37 1.02 -14.39
CA PHE A 14 -21.33 0.96 -12.94
C PHE A 14 -21.71 2.31 -12.31
N GLU A 15 -21.20 3.43 -12.83
CA GLU A 15 -21.56 4.77 -12.35
C GLU A 15 -23.07 5.03 -12.47
N ILE A 16 -23.65 4.67 -13.61
CA ILE A 16 -25.08 4.89 -13.87
C ILE A 16 -25.94 4.04 -12.95
N THR A 17 -25.55 2.78 -12.72
CA THR A 17 -26.36 1.83 -11.93
C THR A 17 -26.20 2.03 -10.43
N SER A 18 -24.97 2.36 -9.95
CA SER A 18 -24.69 2.51 -8.52
C SER A 18 -24.88 3.93 -7.98
N GLY A 19 -24.98 4.93 -8.84
CA GLY A 19 -24.98 6.34 -8.46
C GLY A 19 -23.63 6.82 -7.90
N LEU A 20 -22.62 5.95 -7.85
CA LEU A 20 -21.27 6.26 -7.38
C LEU A 20 -20.46 6.78 -8.56
N LYS A 21 -20.28 8.08 -8.63
CA LYS A 21 -19.38 8.68 -9.65
C LYS A 21 -17.95 8.30 -9.35
N VAL A 22 -17.23 7.73 -10.32
CA VAL A 22 -15.78 7.65 -10.32
C VAL A 22 -15.26 9.09 -10.42
N LYS A 23 -15.17 9.75 -9.25
CA LYS A 23 -14.70 11.13 -9.15
C LYS A 23 -13.25 11.17 -9.58
N ASN A 24 -13.00 11.73 -10.73
CA ASN A 24 -11.71 12.02 -11.31
C ASN A 24 -10.96 10.77 -11.83
N PHE A 25 -11.18 10.46 -13.07
CA PHE A 25 -10.22 9.71 -13.89
C PHE A 25 -8.80 10.31 -13.79
N LEU A 26 -8.67 11.61 -13.51
CA LEU A 26 -7.41 12.32 -13.24
C LEU A 26 -6.66 11.84 -11.98
N LYS A 27 -7.33 11.15 -11.04
CA LYS A 27 -6.69 10.52 -9.87
C LYS A 27 -6.50 9.02 -10.05
N SER A 28 -7.00 8.46 -11.15
CA SER A 28 -6.80 7.07 -11.52
C SER A 28 -5.54 6.96 -12.34
N CYS A 29 -4.71 5.97 -12.02
CA CYS A 29 -3.47 5.72 -12.75
C CYS A 29 -3.60 4.41 -13.51
N LEU A 30 -3.11 4.40 -14.74
CA LEU A 30 -2.98 3.19 -15.55
C LEU A 30 -1.55 2.68 -15.46
N ILE A 31 -1.41 1.39 -15.25
CA ILE A 31 -0.11 0.73 -15.13
C ILE A 31 -0.02 -0.31 -16.24
N GLY A 32 0.95 -0.14 -17.10
CA GLY A 32 1.25 -1.10 -18.16
C GLY A 32 2.25 -2.14 -17.70
N VAL A 33 1.95 -3.41 -17.95
CA VAL A 33 2.90 -4.51 -17.78
C VAL A 33 3.25 -5.06 -19.15
N ASN A 34 4.50 -4.88 -19.60
CA ASN A 34 4.96 -5.26 -20.94
C ASN A 34 4.14 -4.63 -22.09
N VAL A 35 3.74 -3.39 -21.92
CA VAL A 35 3.00 -2.60 -22.92
C VAL A 35 3.95 -1.58 -23.56
N PRO A 36 3.98 -1.44 -24.90
CA PRO A 36 4.72 -0.37 -25.56
C PRO A 36 4.27 1.01 -25.11
N SER A 37 5.21 1.96 -25.01
CA SER A 37 4.95 3.34 -24.55
C SER A 37 3.88 4.07 -25.36
N ASP A 38 3.87 3.83 -26.68
CA ASP A 38 2.91 4.47 -27.58
C ASP A 38 1.47 4.03 -27.31
N LEU A 39 1.27 2.73 -27.06
CA LEU A 39 -0.05 2.20 -26.68
C LEU A 39 -0.45 2.65 -25.29
N MET A 40 0.51 2.81 -24.38
CA MET A 40 0.25 3.28 -23.03
C MET A 40 -0.23 4.74 -23.02
N SER A 41 0.45 5.62 -23.74
CA SER A 41 0.06 7.03 -23.86
C SER A 41 -1.32 7.20 -24.52
N MET A 42 -1.61 6.41 -25.56
CA MET A 42 -2.94 6.38 -26.19
C MET A 42 -4.02 5.92 -25.22
N ALA A 43 -3.75 4.88 -24.43
CA ALA A 43 -4.67 4.35 -23.42
C ALA A 43 -4.95 5.36 -22.29
N CYS A 44 -3.92 6.02 -21.80
CA CYS A 44 -4.04 7.08 -20.79
C CYS A 44 -4.87 8.26 -21.29
N ASN A 45 -4.63 8.71 -22.51
CA ASN A 45 -5.42 9.77 -23.14
C ASN A 45 -6.89 9.35 -23.34
N PHE A 46 -7.13 8.11 -23.77
CA PHE A 46 -8.48 7.60 -23.98
C PHE A 46 -9.27 7.49 -22.68
N LEU A 47 -8.63 7.00 -21.61
CA LEU A 47 -9.24 6.86 -20.29
C LEU A 47 -9.21 8.15 -19.47
N ASN A 48 -8.46 9.15 -19.92
CA ASN A 48 -8.24 10.42 -19.22
C ASN A 48 -7.65 10.20 -17.80
N CYS A 49 -6.65 9.33 -17.69
CA CYS A 49 -5.95 8.96 -16.46
C CYS A 49 -4.45 9.16 -16.58
N CYS A 50 -3.75 9.18 -15.43
CA CYS A 50 -2.31 9.28 -15.39
C CYS A 50 -1.64 7.95 -15.74
N GLU A 51 -0.44 8.02 -16.30
CA GLU A 51 0.45 6.87 -16.41
C GLU A 51 1.27 6.73 -15.13
N GLU A 52 1.39 5.52 -14.60
CA GLU A 52 2.25 5.23 -13.46
C GLU A 52 3.03 3.94 -13.70
N THR A 53 4.22 3.87 -13.10
CA THR A 53 5.13 2.75 -13.25
C THR A 53 5.27 1.96 -11.95
N LEU A 54 5.61 0.67 -12.06
CA LEU A 54 5.94 -0.16 -10.90
C LEU A 54 7.34 0.19 -10.35
N PRO A 55 7.54 0.21 -9.03
CA PRO A 55 6.56 0.00 -7.97
C PRO A 55 5.78 1.29 -7.61
N PHE A 56 4.49 1.17 -7.36
CA PHE A 56 3.65 2.30 -6.94
C PHE A 56 3.06 2.10 -5.55
N LYS A 57 2.64 3.20 -4.91
CA LYS A 57 2.09 3.18 -3.56
C LYS A 57 0.57 3.12 -3.59
N TYR A 58 -0.01 2.01 -3.10
CA TYR A 58 -1.45 1.83 -2.97
C TYR A 58 -1.83 1.51 -1.53
N LEU A 59 -2.67 2.33 -0.91
CA LEU A 59 -3.09 2.22 0.49
C LEU A 59 -1.92 2.07 1.49
N GLY A 60 -0.77 2.63 1.15
CA GLY A 60 0.44 2.56 1.97
C GLY A 60 1.33 1.34 1.70
N LEU A 61 0.93 0.45 0.79
CA LEU A 61 1.73 -0.67 0.30
C LEU A 61 2.46 -0.30 -0.98
N LEU A 62 3.67 -0.82 -1.16
CA LEU A 62 4.41 -0.74 -2.41
C LEU A 62 4.05 -1.94 -3.30
N VAL A 63 3.11 -1.72 -4.21
CA VAL A 63 2.67 -2.73 -5.18
C VAL A 63 3.74 -2.89 -6.27
N GLY A 64 4.10 -4.13 -6.59
CA GLY A 64 5.15 -4.44 -7.57
C GLY A 64 6.59 -4.35 -7.04
N ALA A 65 6.78 -3.99 -5.76
CA ALA A 65 8.10 -4.01 -5.14
C ALA A 65 8.53 -5.44 -4.76
N ASN A 66 9.84 -5.68 -4.77
CA ASN A 66 10.39 -6.98 -4.40
C ASN A 66 10.26 -7.20 -2.88
N PRO A 67 9.49 -8.20 -2.41
CA PRO A 67 9.30 -8.47 -0.98
C PRO A 67 10.58 -8.94 -0.26
N LYS A 68 11.62 -9.33 -0.98
CA LYS A 68 12.93 -9.68 -0.40
C LYS A 68 13.82 -8.46 -0.17
N SER A 69 13.49 -7.32 -0.77
CA SER A 69 14.27 -6.08 -0.68
C SER A 69 13.95 -5.32 0.61
N MET A 70 14.97 -4.89 1.35
CA MET A 70 14.80 -4.11 2.58
C MET A 70 14.08 -2.77 2.36
N PRO A 71 14.37 -1.98 1.31
CA PRO A 71 13.64 -0.75 1.03
C PRO A 71 12.13 -0.88 0.92
N THR A 72 11.63 -2.07 0.53
CA THR A 72 10.19 -2.35 0.47
C THR A 72 9.53 -2.28 1.85
N TRP A 73 10.28 -2.63 2.91
CA TRP A 73 9.80 -2.70 4.29
C TRP A 73 10.11 -1.44 5.12
N GLU A 74 10.99 -0.57 4.62
CA GLU A 74 11.38 0.68 5.29
C GLU A 74 10.17 1.53 5.74
N PRO A 75 9.14 1.75 4.90
CA PRO A 75 7.97 2.54 5.29
C PRO A 75 7.18 1.89 6.45
N LEU A 76 7.17 0.55 6.53
CA LEU A 76 6.57 -0.16 7.65
C LEU A 76 7.39 0.03 8.93
N LEU A 77 8.71 -0.18 8.84
CA LEU A 77 9.62 -0.06 9.99
C LEU A 77 9.61 1.36 10.56
N GLU A 78 9.65 2.37 9.71
CA GLU A 78 9.52 3.77 10.13
C GLU A 78 8.17 4.07 10.80
N LYS A 79 7.09 3.53 10.27
CA LYS A 79 5.76 3.70 10.85
C LYS A 79 5.67 3.07 12.23
N LEU A 80 6.28 1.91 12.41
CA LEU A 80 6.40 1.25 13.71
C LEU A 80 7.24 2.10 14.67
N ARG A 81 8.46 2.50 14.29
CA ARG A 81 9.34 3.33 15.12
C ARG A 81 8.69 4.65 15.53
N ARG A 82 8.02 5.35 14.61
CA ARG A 82 7.28 6.59 14.93
C ARG A 82 6.20 6.37 15.98
N LYS A 83 5.43 5.29 15.84
CA LYS A 83 4.41 4.94 16.83
C LYS A 83 5.05 4.68 18.19
N PHE A 84 6.15 3.97 18.25
CA PHE A 84 6.86 3.64 19.48
C PHE A 84 7.48 4.85 20.14
N ASN A 85 8.16 5.70 19.39
CA ASN A 85 8.74 6.93 19.94
C ASN A 85 7.65 7.85 20.51
N SER A 86 6.45 7.87 19.92
CA SER A 86 5.33 8.63 20.46
C SER A 86 4.80 8.07 21.79
N TRP A 87 5.06 6.80 22.09
CA TRP A 87 4.62 6.14 23.34
C TRP A 87 5.72 6.11 24.41
N GLY A 88 6.99 6.01 24.00
CA GLY A 88 8.13 6.02 24.92
C GLY A 88 8.22 7.27 25.79
N ASN A 89 7.71 8.41 25.28
CA ASN A 89 7.67 9.68 25.99
C ASN A 89 6.42 9.83 26.91
N ARG A 90 5.56 8.81 27.01
CA ARG A 90 4.38 8.83 27.89
C ARG A 90 4.65 7.90 29.08
N HIS A 91 4.23 8.33 30.27
CA HIS A 91 4.25 7.49 31.48
C HIS A 91 3.18 6.38 31.38
N ILE A 92 3.42 5.40 30.52
CA ILE A 92 2.53 4.26 30.31
C ILE A 92 3.05 3.11 31.16
N SER A 93 2.13 2.51 31.98
CA SER A 93 2.46 1.33 32.77
C SER A 93 2.85 0.15 31.90
N LEU A 94 3.60 -0.81 32.44
CA LEU A 94 4.02 -2.02 31.71
C LEU A 94 2.79 -2.76 31.10
N GLY A 95 1.70 -2.88 31.84
CA GLY A 95 0.47 -3.47 31.35
C GLY A 95 -0.12 -2.70 30.16
N GLY A 96 -0.12 -1.38 30.20
CA GLY A 96 -0.52 -0.52 29.10
C GLY A 96 0.34 -0.69 27.86
N ARG A 97 1.66 -0.86 28.01
CA ARG A 97 2.60 -1.12 26.92
C ARG A 97 2.29 -2.46 26.24
N ILE A 98 2.03 -3.51 27.04
CA ILE A 98 1.66 -4.84 26.49
C ILE A 98 0.36 -4.76 25.68
N VAL A 99 -0.65 -4.06 26.17
CA VAL A 99 -1.92 -3.86 25.44
C VAL A 99 -1.68 -3.11 24.13
N LEU A 100 -0.88 -2.05 24.13
CA LEU A 100 -0.53 -1.28 22.92
C LEU A 100 0.29 -2.13 21.93
N LEU A 101 1.22 -2.94 22.42
CA LEU A 101 1.96 -3.89 21.60
C LEU A 101 1.01 -4.85 20.89
N ASN A 102 0.08 -5.44 21.59
CA ASN A 102 -0.87 -6.38 21.01
C ASN A 102 -1.86 -5.74 20.06
N ALA A 103 -2.38 -4.56 20.38
CA ALA A 103 -3.37 -3.87 19.56
C ALA A 103 -2.77 -3.29 18.28
N VAL A 104 -1.59 -2.66 18.34
CA VAL A 104 -1.03 -1.93 17.20
C VAL A 104 0.00 -2.74 16.43
N LEU A 105 0.88 -3.47 17.14
CA LEU A 105 1.92 -4.25 16.48
C LEU A 105 1.41 -5.47 15.74
N ASN A 106 0.30 -6.03 16.20
CA ASN A 106 -0.32 -7.13 15.48
C ASN A 106 -1.12 -6.65 14.26
N LEU A 107 -1.68 -5.44 14.28
CA LEU A 107 -2.50 -4.93 13.18
C LEU A 107 -1.67 -4.39 12.00
N ILE A 108 -0.61 -3.63 12.29
CA ILE A 108 0.19 -3.00 11.23
C ILE A 108 0.92 -4.05 10.37
N PRO A 109 1.68 -5.01 10.96
CA PRO A 109 2.31 -6.07 10.17
C PRO A 109 1.31 -6.98 9.46
N LYS A 110 0.17 -7.31 10.08
CA LYS A 110 -0.86 -8.14 9.44
C LYS A 110 -1.33 -7.57 8.11
N PHE A 111 -1.52 -6.25 8.03
CA PHE A 111 -1.89 -5.59 6.79
C PHE A 111 -0.81 -5.77 5.70
N TYR A 112 0.46 -5.62 6.04
CA TYR A 112 1.56 -5.85 5.09
C TYR A 112 1.72 -7.33 4.75
N LEU A 113 1.58 -8.23 5.74
CA LEU A 113 1.68 -9.67 5.57
C LEU A 113 0.54 -10.28 4.74
N SER A 114 -0.62 -9.64 4.71
CA SER A 114 -1.73 -10.10 3.87
C SER A 114 -1.41 -9.95 2.38
N TYR A 115 -0.46 -9.08 2.04
CA TYR A 115 -0.10 -8.78 0.66
C TYR A 115 1.32 -9.22 0.29
N LEU A 116 2.28 -9.09 1.20
CA LEU A 116 3.70 -9.37 0.98
C LEU A 116 4.19 -10.50 1.88
N LYS A 117 4.92 -11.46 1.31
CA LYS A 117 5.60 -12.50 2.08
C LYS A 117 6.85 -11.92 2.75
N MET A 118 6.84 -11.84 4.07
CA MET A 118 7.94 -11.28 4.85
C MET A 118 9.16 -12.21 4.84
N SER A 119 10.35 -11.62 4.71
CA SER A 119 11.60 -12.33 4.92
C SER A 119 11.94 -12.46 6.42
N VAL A 120 12.73 -13.46 6.78
CA VAL A 120 13.16 -13.70 8.17
C VAL A 120 13.88 -12.48 8.77
N ASN A 121 14.70 -11.81 7.95
CA ASN A 121 15.43 -10.61 8.39
C ASN A 121 14.50 -9.47 8.83
N VAL A 122 13.43 -9.24 8.08
CA VAL A 122 12.44 -8.21 8.42
C VAL A 122 11.68 -8.59 9.69
N CYS A 123 11.33 -9.88 9.83
CA CYS A 123 10.69 -10.39 11.03
C CYS A 123 11.55 -10.14 12.28
N THR A 124 12.85 -10.44 12.19
CA THR A 124 13.80 -10.20 13.29
C THR A 124 13.88 -8.71 13.65
N LEU A 125 13.89 -7.81 12.68
CA LEU A 125 13.89 -6.36 12.93
C LEU A 125 12.62 -5.90 13.63
N ILE A 126 11.45 -6.40 13.23
CA ILE A 126 10.19 -6.08 13.90
C ILE A 126 10.21 -6.56 15.35
N VAL A 127 10.67 -7.79 15.60
CA VAL A 127 10.79 -8.34 16.95
C VAL A 127 11.76 -7.52 17.80
N ASN A 128 12.88 -7.06 17.24
CA ASN A 128 13.83 -6.20 17.97
C ASN A 128 13.20 -4.86 18.36
N ILE A 129 12.48 -4.21 17.42
CA ILE A 129 11.72 -3.00 17.73
C ILE A 129 10.67 -3.26 18.82
N GLN A 130 10.06 -4.43 18.87
CA GLN A 130 9.10 -4.80 19.92
C GLN A 130 9.76 -4.94 21.30
N ARG A 131 10.97 -5.48 21.34
CA ARG A 131 11.74 -5.65 22.59
C ARG A 131 12.22 -4.34 23.19
N GLU A 132 12.47 -3.32 22.38
CA GLU A 132 12.90 -2.00 22.86
C GLU A 132 11.82 -1.27 23.71
N ILE A 133 10.58 -1.76 23.72
CA ILE A 133 9.44 -1.12 24.40
C ILE A 133 9.10 -1.80 25.72
N LEU A 134 9.45 -3.06 25.84
CA LEU A 134 9.24 -3.84 27.06
C LEU A 134 10.32 -3.59 28.08
#